data_92d5b3fe414df87473f0882d0fae0a30
#
_entry.id   92d5b3fe414df87473f0882d0fae0a30
#
_cell.length_a   1.000
_cell.length_b   1.000
_cell.length_c   1.000
_cell.angle_alpha   90.00
_cell.angle_beta   90.00
_cell.angle_gamma   90.00
#
_symmetry.space_group_name_H-M   'P 1'
#
loop_
_entity.id
_entity.type
_entity.pdbx_description
1 polymer ?
#
loop_
_entity_poly.entity_id
_entity_poly.type
_entity_poly.pdbx_seq_one_letter_code
_entity_poly.pdbx_strand_id
1 'polypeptide(L)'
;MAATDNPWFEVLSKPQGKSTANIETYFSVQGKMLSEASGGKIEGVFAETRVVNDSLSSSVDIAGMAAAISKFGEIRRTPNLNLLNADEMYQKHDYCFEIRSKAYRFRLLTLEFGPLYPVTMHVDDGVYMEFARPSGRFALSKEKRPRPLIIKDDDDLDTVFKLLLSSKKLNYICNRLMTEVKEDADGE
;
A
#
# COMPACT_ATOMS: atom_id res chain seq x y z
N MET A 1 -18.44 -36.19 -29.46
CA MET A 1 -17.23 -35.87 -28.71
C MET A 1 -17.66 -35.14 -27.45
N ALA A 2 -17.48 -35.77 -26.30
CA ALA A 2 -17.92 -35.23 -25.03
C ALA A 2 -17.04 -34.03 -24.62
N ALA A 3 -17.71 -32.98 -24.11
CA ALA A 3 -17.07 -31.72 -23.68
C ALA A 3 -16.17 -31.86 -22.45
N THR A 4 -15.86 -33.08 -22.04
CA THR A 4 -15.15 -33.42 -20.81
C THR A 4 -13.63 -33.57 -20.94
N ASP A 5 -13.06 -33.47 -22.14
CA ASP A 5 -11.62 -33.70 -22.37
C ASP A 5 -10.81 -32.40 -22.57
N ASN A 6 -11.37 -31.25 -22.19
CA ASN A 6 -10.59 -30.01 -22.25
C ASN A 6 -9.81 -29.80 -20.92
N PRO A 7 -8.48 -29.98 -20.90
CA PRO A 7 -7.68 -29.87 -19.69
C PRO A 7 -7.78 -28.47 -19.02
N TRP A 8 -8.13 -27.45 -19.81
CA TRP A 8 -8.34 -26.10 -19.27
C TRP A 8 -9.56 -25.99 -18.37
N PHE A 9 -10.58 -26.87 -18.59
CA PHE A 9 -11.78 -26.87 -17.76
C PHE A 9 -11.45 -27.23 -16.31
N GLU A 10 -10.53 -28.16 -16.12
CA GLU A 10 -10.08 -28.54 -14.77
C GLU A 10 -9.23 -27.47 -14.11
N VAL A 11 -8.36 -26.79 -14.86
CA VAL A 11 -7.51 -25.70 -14.38
C VAL A 11 -8.36 -24.48 -14.01
N LEU A 12 -9.33 -24.12 -14.87
CA LEU A 12 -10.17 -22.93 -14.66
C LEU A 12 -11.27 -23.14 -13.60
N SER A 13 -11.66 -24.39 -13.34
CA SER A 13 -12.67 -24.69 -12.31
C SER A 13 -12.13 -24.72 -10.89
N LYS A 14 -10.80 -24.77 -10.72
CA LYS A 14 -10.13 -24.75 -9.40
C LYS A 14 -9.36 -23.45 -9.25
N PRO A 15 -9.93 -22.41 -8.61
CA PRO A 15 -9.18 -21.19 -8.35
C PRO A 15 -7.94 -21.53 -7.52
N GLN A 16 -6.76 -21.35 -8.11
CA GLN A 16 -5.47 -21.71 -7.49
C GLN A 16 -4.97 -20.69 -6.46
N GLY A 17 -5.77 -19.69 -6.11
CA GLY A 17 -5.40 -18.66 -5.15
C GLY A 17 -6.59 -17.83 -4.67
N LYS A 18 -6.42 -17.17 -3.55
CA LYS A 18 -7.38 -16.19 -3.05
C LYS A 18 -7.18 -14.87 -3.82
N SER A 19 -8.27 -14.32 -4.36
CA SER A 19 -8.27 -13.05 -5.09
C SER A 19 -8.05 -11.87 -4.15
N THR A 20 -7.34 -10.84 -4.61
CA THR A 20 -7.17 -9.56 -3.93
C THR A 20 -8.26 -8.53 -4.28
N ALA A 21 -9.27 -8.92 -5.07
CA ALA A 21 -10.32 -8.01 -5.56
C ALA A 21 -11.09 -7.27 -4.45
N ASN A 22 -11.08 -7.79 -3.23
CA ASN A 22 -11.79 -7.20 -2.09
C ASN A 22 -10.97 -6.13 -1.35
N ILE A 23 -9.67 -6.01 -1.59
CA ILE A 23 -8.79 -5.12 -0.82
C ILE A 23 -9.20 -3.65 -0.95
N GLU A 24 -9.45 -3.18 -2.16
CA GLU A 24 -9.85 -1.79 -2.40
C GLU A 24 -11.19 -1.48 -1.72
N THR A 25 -12.14 -2.40 -1.86
CA THR A 25 -13.45 -2.29 -1.21
C THR A 25 -13.30 -2.27 0.32
N TYR A 26 -12.47 -3.15 0.87
CA TYR A 26 -12.21 -3.22 2.30
C TYR A 26 -11.69 -1.88 2.84
N PHE A 27 -10.63 -1.33 2.25
CA PHE A 27 -10.08 -0.05 2.71
C PHE A 27 -10.99 1.15 2.43
N SER A 28 -11.78 1.11 1.36
CA SER A 28 -12.79 2.13 1.11
C SER A 28 -13.84 2.16 2.22
N VAL A 29 -14.30 0.99 2.68
CA VAL A 29 -15.22 0.87 3.82
C VAL A 29 -14.56 1.40 5.11
N GLN A 30 -13.32 1.00 5.39
CA GLN A 30 -12.60 1.49 6.57
C GLN A 30 -12.43 3.01 6.57
N GLY A 31 -12.16 3.59 5.40
CA GLY A 31 -12.08 5.05 5.23
C GLY A 31 -13.40 5.77 5.54
N LYS A 32 -14.53 5.22 5.08
CA LYS A 32 -15.87 5.75 5.39
C LYS A 32 -16.18 5.65 6.88
N MET A 33 -15.90 4.50 7.50
CA MET A 33 -16.11 4.31 8.94
C MET A 33 -15.29 5.31 9.78
N LEU A 34 -14.05 5.61 9.36
CA LEU A 34 -13.23 6.63 10.01
C LEU A 34 -13.84 8.02 9.89
N SER A 35 -14.32 8.38 8.70
CA SER A 35 -15.01 9.67 8.48
C SER A 35 -16.26 9.80 9.32
N GLU A 36 -17.10 8.77 9.37
CA GLU A 36 -18.31 8.75 10.21
C GLU A 36 -17.96 8.88 11.69
N ALA A 37 -17.00 8.09 12.18
CA ALA A 37 -16.57 8.10 13.58
C ALA A 37 -15.98 9.44 14.02
N SER A 38 -15.36 10.18 13.10
CA SER A 38 -14.76 11.51 13.36
C SER A 38 -15.71 12.67 13.16
N GLY A 39 -16.95 12.41 12.73
CA GLY A 39 -17.90 13.45 12.32
C GLY A 39 -17.43 14.25 11.10
N GLY A 40 -16.76 13.60 10.16
CA GLY A 40 -16.27 14.19 8.92
C GLY A 40 -15.00 15.04 9.06
N LYS A 41 -14.36 15.06 10.23
CA LYS A 41 -13.15 15.89 10.48
C LYS A 41 -11.90 15.30 9.86
N ILE A 42 -11.81 13.99 9.80
CA ILE A 42 -10.75 13.24 9.15
C ILE A 42 -11.36 12.18 8.24
N GLU A 43 -10.64 11.86 7.19
CA GLU A 43 -11.05 10.84 6.23
C GLU A 43 -9.94 9.81 6.01
N GLY A 44 -10.32 8.56 5.75
CA GLY A 44 -9.40 7.52 5.31
C GLY A 44 -9.47 7.42 3.78
N VAL A 45 -8.32 7.53 3.12
CA VAL A 45 -8.21 7.45 1.66
C VAL A 45 -7.30 6.30 1.29
N PHE A 46 -7.83 5.37 0.51
CA PHE A 46 -7.05 4.32 -0.12
C PHE A 46 -6.87 4.65 -1.60
N ALA A 47 -5.64 4.79 -2.03
CA ALA A 47 -5.33 5.20 -3.40
C ALA A 47 -4.04 4.53 -3.89
N GLU A 48 -3.97 4.31 -5.19
CA GLU A 48 -2.74 3.89 -5.83
C GLU A 48 -1.65 4.92 -5.60
N THR A 49 -0.52 4.46 -5.11
CA THR A 49 0.66 5.30 -4.96
C THR A 49 1.24 5.54 -6.34
N ARG A 50 0.87 6.65 -6.97
CA ARG A 50 1.63 7.09 -8.12
C ARG A 50 3.04 7.32 -7.62
N VAL A 51 4.00 6.61 -8.19
CA VAL A 51 5.42 6.93 -8.06
C VAL A 51 5.59 8.26 -8.79
N VAL A 52 5.16 9.33 -8.15
CA VAL A 52 5.69 10.64 -8.45
C VAL A 52 7.14 10.48 -8.04
N ASN A 53 8.02 10.44 -9.02
CA ASN A 53 9.44 10.58 -8.79
C ASN A 53 9.66 11.96 -8.17
N ASP A 54 9.38 12.11 -6.88
CA ASP A 54 9.73 13.29 -6.07
C ASP A 54 11.24 13.51 -6.01
N SER A 55 12.03 12.58 -6.57
CA SER A 55 13.45 12.78 -6.83
C SER A 55 13.74 13.88 -7.85
N LEU A 56 12.73 14.47 -8.50
CA LEU A 56 12.90 15.60 -9.42
C LEU A 56 12.60 16.97 -8.79
N SER A 57 12.16 17.04 -7.54
CA SER A 57 11.90 18.33 -6.88
C SER A 57 13.12 18.94 -6.17
N SER A 58 14.22 18.22 -6.06
CA SER A 58 15.50 18.83 -5.73
C SER A 58 16.14 19.31 -7.04
N SER A 59 16.23 20.63 -7.21
CA SER A 59 16.91 21.42 -8.26
C SER A 59 18.04 20.67 -9.01
N VAL A 60 17.71 19.62 -9.74
CA VAL A 60 18.63 18.99 -10.66
C VAL A 60 18.58 19.78 -11.94
N ASP A 61 19.70 20.39 -12.26
CA ASP A 61 19.95 21.13 -13.46
C ASP A 61 19.39 20.41 -14.69
N ILE A 62 18.29 20.94 -15.25
CA ILE A 62 17.59 20.39 -16.40
C ILE A 62 18.53 20.18 -17.60
N ALA A 63 19.60 21.00 -17.69
CA ALA A 63 20.62 20.86 -18.71
C ALA A 63 21.47 19.58 -18.53
N GLY A 64 21.76 19.19 -17.30
CA GLY A 64 22.49 17.96 -17.00
C GLY A 64 21.67 16.70 -17.30
N MET A 65 20.35 16.76 -17.09
CA MET A 65 19.43 15.66 -17.44
C MET A 65 19.26 15.46 -18.94
N ALA A 66 19.15 16.55 -19.71
CA ALA A 66 19.04 16.45 -21.16
C ALA A 66 20.30 15.80 -21.78
N ALA A 67 21.49 16.09 -21.24
CA ALA A 67 22.75 15.47 -21.67
C ALA A 67 22.86 13.99 -21.25
N ALA A 68 22.29 13.60 -20.11
CA ALA A 68 22.23 12.20 -19.69
C ALA A 68 21.26 11.38 -20.57
N ILE A 69 20.07 11.92 -20.85
CA ILE A 69 19.04 11.27 -21.68
C ILE A 69 19.54 11.06 -23.11
N SER A 70 20.29 12.01 -23.69
CA SER A 70 20.86 11.85 -25.02
C SER A 70 21.93 10.73 -25.11
N LYS A 71 22.65 10.45 -24.04
CA LYS A 71 23.59 9.32 -23.96
C LYS A 71 22.91 7.96 -23.74
N PHE A 72 21.70 7.93 -23.17
CA PHE A 72 20.92 6.70 -22.98
C PHE A 72 19.97 6.40 -24.14
N GLY A 73 19.82 7.33 -25.09
CA GLY A 73 18.89 7.19 -26.23
C GLY A 73 19.22 6.12 -27.25
N GLU A 74 20.38 5.46 -27.17
CA GLU A 74 20.78 4.39 -28.10
C GLU A 74 20.56 2.97 -27.55
N ILE A 75 20.13 2.80 -26.32
CA ILE A 75 19.75 1.47 -25.84
C ILE A 75 18.34 1.17 -26.38
N ARG A 76 18.28 0.71 -27.61
CA ARG A 76 17.12 -0.01 -28.14
C ARG A 76 16.91 -1.23 -27.25
N ARG A 77 16.06 -1.09 -26.25
CA ARG A 77 15.52 -2.24 -25.52
C ARG A 77 14.62 -3.01 -26.47
N THR A 78 15.21 -3.93 -27.24
CA THR A 78 14.42 -5.03 -27.77
C THR A 78 13.88 -5.76 -26.52
N PRO A 79 12.55 -5.86 -26.36
CA PRO A 79 12.02 -6.64 -25.25
C PRO A 79 12.53 -8.08 -25.44
N ASN A 80 13.44 -8.49 -24.56
CA ASN A 80 13.92 -9.86 -24.57
C ASN A 80 12.83 -10.68 -23.89
N LEU A 81 11.88 -11.16 -24.70
CA LEU A 81 10.73 -11.95 -24.26
C LEU A 81 11.11 -13.20 -23.45
N ASN A 82 12.39 -13.59 -23.46
CA ASN A 82 12.91 -14.72 -22.70
C ASN A 82 13.35 -14.34 -21.26
N LEU A 83 13.28 -13.06 -20.88
CA LEU A 83 13.62 -12.57 -19.54
C LEU A 83 12.40 -11.97 -18.81
N LEU A 84 11.19 -12.33 -19.23
CA LEU A 84 10.02 -12.08 -18.39
C LEU A 84 10.18 -12.96 -17.15
N ASN A 85 10.80 -12.40 -16.11
CA ASN A 85 10.72 -12.97 -14.78
C ASN A 85 9.23 -13.16 -14.47
N ALA A 86 8.88 -14.29 -13.88
CA ALA A 86 7.49 -14.55 -13.51
C ALA A 86 6.90 -13.38 -12.64
N ASP A 87 7.75 -12.64 -11.96
CA ASP A 87 7.40 -11.46 -11.18
C ASP A 87 7.00 -10.25 -12.06
N GLU A 88 7.49 -10.14 -13.30
CA GLU A 88 7.07 -9.07 -14.24
C GLU A 88 5.75 -9.40 -14.97
N MET A 89 5.34 -10.67 -14.98
CA MET A 89 4.06 -11.09 -15.57
C MET A 89 2.85 -10.63 -14.74
N TYR A 90 3.03 -10.37 -13.46
CA TYR A 90 2.00 -9.82 -12.60
C TYR A 90 2.38 -8.39 -12.26
N GLN A 91 1.74 -7.44 -12.92
CA GLN A 91 1.91 -6.04 -12.61
C GLN A 91 1.48 -5.82 -11.15
N LYS A 92 2.45 -5.63 -10.27
CA LYS A 92 2.19 -5.27 -8.89
C LYS A 92 1.88 -3.78 -8.84
N HIS A 93 0.87 -3.44 -8.08
CA HIS A 93 0.47 -2.07 -7.86
C HIS A 93 0.73 -1.70 -6.41
N ASP A 94 1.24 -0.50 -6.21
CA ASP A 94 1.47 0.07 -4.89
C ASP A 94 0.28 0.96 -4.50
N TYR A 95 -0.37 0.63 -3.41
CA TYR A 95 -1.46 1.41 -2.84
C TYR A 95 -1.06 1.91 -1.46
N CYS A 96 -1.62 3.04 -1.05
CA CYS A 96 -1.46 3.52 0.33
C CYS A 96 -2.81 3.81 0.97
N PHE A 97 -2.88 3.58 2.29
CA PHE A 97 -3.97 4.05 3.13
C PHE A 97 -3.49 5.25 3.94
N GLU A 98 -4.09 6.40 3.66
CA GLU A 98 -3.77 7.66 4.30
C GLU A 98 -4.94 8.15 5.13
N ILE A 99 -4.64 8.72 6.30
CA ILE A 99 -5.58 9.47 7.12
C ILE A 99 -5.34 10.95 6.84
N ARG A 100 -6.38 11.64 6.43
CA ARG A 100 -6.29 13.03 5.98
C ARG A 100 -7.19 13.94 6.81
N SER A 101 -6.69 15.14 7.10
CA SER A 101 -7.48 16.31 7.52
C SER A 101 -7.33 17.42 6.47
N LYS A 102 -7.93 18.58 6.67
CA LYS A 102 -7.76 19.73 5.77
C LYS A 102 -6.30 20.14 5.59
N ALA A 103 -5.52 20.09 6.68
CA ALA A 103 -4.15 20.60 6.72
C ALA A 103 -3.07 19.50 6.66
N TYR A 104 -3.39 18.25 6.95
CA TYR A 104 -2.41 17.22 7.17
C TYR A 104 -2.77 15.87 6.57
N ARG A 105 -1.74 15.12 6.18
CA ARG A 105 -1.86 13.73 5.67
C ARG A 105 -0.92 12.83 6.43
N PHE A 106 -1.43 11.72 6.91
CA PHE A 106 -0.65 10.68 7.57
C PHE A 106 -0.82 9.35 6.83
N ARG A 107 0.28 8.83 6.29
CA ARG A 107 0.29 7.52 5.63
C ARG A 107 0.45 6.43 6.68
N LEU A 108 -0.60 5.68 6.92
CA LEU A 108 -0.60 4.58 7.89
C LEU A 108 0.12 3.35 7.35
N LEU A 109 -0.16 2.98 6.10
CA LEU A 109 0.41 1.80 5.47
C LEU A 109 0.50 1.94 3.95
N THR A 110 1.36 1.11 3.37
CA THR A 110 1.43 0.88 1.92
C THR A 110 1.27 -0.61 1.66
N LEU A 111 0.53 -0.95 0.61
CA LEU A 111 0.31 -2.31 0.14
C LEU A 111 0.88 -2.48 -1.26
N GLU A 112 1.65 -3.53 -1.45
CA GLU A 112 2.11 -3.99 -2.76
C GLU A 112 1.42 -5.30 -3.07
N PHE A 113 0.59 -5.33 -4.10
CA PHE A 113 -0.14 -6.53 -4.47
C PHE A 113 -0.45 -6.63 -5.96
N GLY A 114 -0.63 -7.85 -6.45
CA GLY A 114 -1.17 -8.21 -7.74
C GLY A 114 -2.59 -8.79 -7.58
N PRO A 115 -3.09 -9.50 -8.59
CA PRO A 115 -4.46 -10.04 -8.58
C PRO A 115 -4.70 -11.15 -7.55
N LEU A 116 -3.65 -11.72 -6.98
CA LEU A 116 -3.72 -12.84 -6.04
C LEU A 116 -2.88 -12.55 -4.79
N TYR A 117 -3.32 -13.11 -3.66
CA TYR A 117 -2.50 -13.19 -2.45
C TYR A 117 -1.25 -14.05 -2.66
N PRO A 118 -0.15 -13.83 -1.91
CA PRO A 118 -0.01 -12.93 -0.76
C PRO A 118 0.22 -11.47 -1.14
N VAL A 119 -0.15 -10.57 -0.22
CA VAL A 119 0.07 -9.12 -0.29
C VAL A 119 1.21 -8.73 0.63
N THR A 120 2.06 -7.81 0.19
CA THR A 120 3.11 -7.22 1.02
C THR A 120 2.60 -5.91 1.63
N MET A 121 2.63 -5.79 2.95
CA MET A 121 2.20 -4.60 3.68
C MET A 121 3.36 -3.95 4.42
N HIS A 122 3.59 -2.67 4.17
CA HIS A 122 4.49 -1.81 4.92
C HIS A 122 3.66 -0.89 5.80
N VAL A 123 3.94 -0.87 7.09
CA VAL A 123 3.24 -0.04 8.09
C VAL A 123 4.15 1.11 8.50
N ASP A 124 3.58 2.26 8.88
CA ASP A 124 4.35 3.36 9.49
C ASP A 124 5.26 2.84 10.60
N ASP A 125 6.51 3.24 10.58
CA ASP A 125 7.55 2.71 11.47
C ASP A 125 7.18 2.86 12.95
N GLY A 126 6.59 3.97 13.33
CA GLY A 126 6.26 4.24 14.71
C GLY A 126 5.05 3.43 15.20
N VAL A 127 4.08 3.14 14.32
CA VAL A 127 2.97 2.22 14.61
C VAL A 127 3.50 0.79 14.68
N TYR A 128 4.36 0.40 13.73
CA TYR A 128 5.00 -0.92 13.71
C TYR A 128 5.78 -1.20 15.00
N MET A 129 6.56 -0.23 15.49
CA MET A 129 7.41 -0.38 16.67
C MET A 129 6.62 -0.64 17.96
N GLU A 130 5.36 -0.26 18.06
CA GLU A 130 4.52 -0.57 19.20
C GLU A 130 4.24 -2.08 19.33
N PHE A 131 4.26 -2.80 18.22
CA PHE A 131 4.02 -4.23 18.14
C PHE A 131 5.29 -5.06 17.95
N ALA A 132 6.44 -4.39 17.72
CA ALA A 132 7.70 -5.07 17.46
C ALA A 132 8.15 -5.91 18.64
N ARG A 133 8.47 -7.20 18.37
CA ARG A 133 8.98 -8.17 19.33
C ARG A 133 10.19 -8.88 18.73
N PRO A 134 11.10 -9.45 19.56
CA PRO A 134 12.27 -10.19 19.06
C PRO A 134 11.91 -11.32 18.09
N SER A 135 10.76 -11.95 18.30
CA SER A 135 10.22 -13.01 17.44
C SER A 135 8.74 -12.77 17.22
N GLY A 136 8.25 -13.12 16.03
CA GLY A 136 6.85 -12.99 15.66
C GLY A 136 6.63 -12.18 14.40
N ARG A 137 5.36 -11.86 14.13
CA ARG A 137 4.94 -11.21 12.89
C ARG A 137 5.55 -9.80 12.73
N PHE A 138 5.56 -9.03 13.81
CA PHE A 138 6.18 -7.70 13.88
C PHE A 138 7.60 -7.81 14.41
N ALA A 139 8.48 -8.48 13.67
CA ALA A 139 9.89 -8.62 14.03
C ALA A 139 10.74 -7.62 13.25
N LEU A 140 11.77 -7.09 13.94
CA LEU A 140 12.72 -6.20 13.29
C LEU A 140 13.71 -6.99 12.42
N SER A 141 14.21 -6.36 11.36
CA SER A 141 15.36 -6.85 10.59
C SER A 141 16.64 -6.77 11.44
N LYS A 142 17.74 -7.37 10.92
CA LYS A 142 19.07 -7.24 11.55
C LYS A 142 19.50 -5.76 11.73
N GLU A 143 19.03 -4.89 10.85
CA GLU A 143 19.29 -3.45 10.88
C GLU A 143 18.34 -2.68 11.81
N LYS A 144 17.55 -3.37 12.61
CA LYS A 144 16.52 -2.79 13.51
C LYS A 144 15.43 -2.00 12.75
N ARG A 145 15.19 -2.34 11.50
CA ARG A 145 14.12 -1.74 10.68
C ARG A 145 12.87 -2.62 10.70
N PRO A 146 11.67 -2.02 10.59
CA PRO A 146 10.44 -2.75 10.36
C PRO A 146 10.58 -3.68 9.16
N ARG A 147 10.00 -4.88 9.27
CA ARG A 147 9.90 -5.81 8.15
C ARG A 147 8.53 -5.69 7.50
N PRO A 148 8.43 -5.90 6.19
CA PRO A 148 7.14 -6.00 5.56
C PRO A 148 6.35 -7.17 6.16
N LEU A 149 5.04 -6.97 6.29
CA LEU A 149 4.12 -8.00 6.71
C LEU A 149 3.59 -8.70 5.47
N ILE A 150 3.56 -10.02 5.50
CA ILE A 150 2.98 -10.82 4.44
C ILE A 150 1.57 -11.20 4.83
N ILE A 151 0.61 -10.70 4.10
CA ILE A 151 -0.83 -10.92 4.27
C ILE A 151 -1.25 -12.05 3.34
N LYS A 152 -1.86 -13.10 3.89
CA LYS A 152 -2.14 -14.33 3.16
C LYS A 152 -3.55 -14.39 2.58
N ASP A 153 -4.48 -13.63 3.14
CA ASP A 153 -5.89 -13.59 2.76
C ASP A 153 -6.62 -12.43 3.45
N ASP A 154 -7.93 -12.31 3.17
CA ASP A 154 -8.78 -11.26 3.72
C ASP A 154 -8.93 -11.33 5.24
N ASP A 155 -9.01 -12.53 5.83
CA ASP A 155 -9.11 -12.71 7.28
C ASP A 155 -7.83 -12.25 7.99
N ASP A 156 -6.70 -12.54 7.37
CA ASP A 156 -5.39 -12.13 7.81
C ASP A 156 -5.22 -10.62 7.72
N LEU A 157 -5.72 -10.00 6.64
CA LEU A 157 -5.76 -8.55 6.44
C LEU A 157 -6.57 -7.88 7.55
N ASP A 158 -7.79 -8.36 7.81
CA ASP A 158 -8.67 -7.82 8.83
C ASP A 158 -8.06 -7.93 10.23
N THR A 159 -7.46 -9.08 10.54
CA THR A 159 -6.78 -9.32 11.82
C THR A 159 -5.63 -8.34 12.04
N VAL A 160 -4.77 -8.17 11.03
CA VAL A 160 -3.64 -7.22 11.11
C VAL A 160 -4.15 -5.79 11.21
N PHE A 161 -5.12 -5.41 10.40
CA PHE A 161 -5.65 -4.06 10.42
C PHE A 161 -6.30 -3.70 11.75
N LYS A 162 -7.10 -4.59 12.35
CA LYS A 162 -7.65 -4.42 13.70
C LYS A 162 -6.57 -4.23 14.76
N LEU A 163 -5.46 -4.99 14.64
CA LEU A 163 -4.33 -4.79 15.54
C LEU A 163 -3.72 -3.40 15.37
N LEU A 164 -3.52 -2.91 14.13
CA LEU A 164 -3.01 -1.57 13.87
C LEU A 164 -3.93 -0.47 14.45
N LEU A 165 -5.25 -0.66 14.39
CA LEU A 165 -6.22 0.26 14.99
C LEU A 165 -6.09 0.35 16.52
N SER A 166 -5.52 -0.64 17.19
CA SER A 166 -5.24 -0.61 18.63
C SER A 166 -3.97 0.18 19.01
N SER A 167 -3.23 0.71 18.03
CA SER A 167 -2.00 1.48 18.25
C SER A 167 -2.27 2.79 18.99
N LYS A 168 -1.47 3.05 20.03
CA LYS A 168 -1.52 4.32 20.78
C LYS A 168 -1.09 5.50 19.91
N LYS A 169 -0.05 5.30 19.08
CA LYS A 169 0.44 6.31 18.15
C LYS A 169 -0.65 6.69 17.15
N LEU A 170 -1.32 5.71 16.56
CA LEU A 170 -2.42 5.96 15.63
C LEU A 170 -3.55 6.75 16.29
N ASN A 171 -3.98 6.34 17.48
CA ASN A 171 -4.99 7.05 18.26
C ASN A 171 -4.57 8.49 18.56
N TYR A 172 -3.33 8.72 18.95
CA TYR A 172 -2.80 10.06 19.19
C TYR A 172 -2.83 10.92 17.92
N ILE A 173 -2.42 10.38 16.77
CA ILE A 173 -2.44 11.07 15.48
C ILE A 173 -3.88 11.44 15.09
N CYS A 174 -4.83 10.50 15.15
CA CYS A 174 -6.22 10.76 14.84
C CYS A 174 -6.82 11.87 15.74
N ASN A 175 -6.56 11.82 17.04
CA ASN A 175 -7.02 12.84 17.97
C ASN A 175 -6.40 14.21 17.66
N ARG A 176 -5.11 14.26 17.33
CA ARG A 176 -4.42 15.50 16.95
C ARG A 176 -5.04 16.11 15.69
N LEU A 177 -5.23 15.31 14.65
CA LEU A 177 -5.84 15.74 13.40
C LEU A 177 -7.28 16.27 13.59
N MET A 178 -8.06 15.68 14.52
CA MET A 178 -9.40 16.15 14.83
C MET A 178 -9.41 17.47 15.61
N THR A 179 -8.38 17.78 16.42
CA THR A 179 -8.28 19.01 17.19
C THR A 179 -7.84 20.19 16.35
N GLU A 180 -6.92 20.01 15.40
CA GLU A 180 -6.44 21.07 14.52
C GLU A 180 -7.56 21.66 13.65
N VAL A 181 -8.59 20.86 13.31
CA VAL A 181 -9.78 21.36 12.58
C VAL A 181 -10.65 22.30 13.42
N LYS A 182 -10.53 22.32 14.75
CA LYS A 182 -11.30 23.23 15.61
C LYS A 182 -10.72 24.64 15.68
N GLU A 183 -9.40 24.77 15.62
CA GLU A 183 -8.72 26.06 15.74
C GLU A 183 -8.99 26.96 14.53
N ASP A 184 -9.18 26.37 13.33
CA ASP A 184 -9.49 27.11 12.11
C ASP A 184 -10.96 27.58 12.04
N ALA A 185 -11.86 26.98 12.82
CA ALA A 185 -13.30 27.33 12.83
C ALA A 185 -13.64 28.46 13.80
N ASP A 186 -12.80 28.69 14.81
CA ASP A 186 -13.01 29.73 15.84
C ASP A 186 -12.22 31.02 15.53
N GLY A 187 -11.55 31.10 14.38
CA GLY A 187 -10.71 32.21 13.95
C GLY A 187 -11.32 33.12 12.87
N GLU A 188 -12.62 33.00 12.52
CA GLU A 188 -13.34 33.92 11.61
C GLU A 188 -14.31 34.85 12.37
#